data_b9ea427a0b2fade16ac1373f1d7ae65d
#
_entry.id   b9ea427a0b2fade16ac1373f1d7ae65d
#
_cell.length_a   1.000
_cell.length_b   1.000
_cell.length_c   1.000
_cell.angle_alpha   90.00
_cell.angle_beta   90.00
_cell.angle_gamma   90.00
#
_symmetry.space_group_name_H-M   'P 1'
#
loop_
_entity.id
_entity.type
_entity.pdbx_description
1 polymer ?
#
loop_
_entity_poly.entity_id
_entity_poly.type
_entity_poly.pdbx_seq_one_letter_code
_entity_poly.pdbx_strand_id
1 'polypeptide(L)'
;MRDVVRAYIEKYRLLTENRPVLVGVSGGADSIALLTILVESGYSCIAAHCNFHLRGDESLRDEQFVREYARKLDVSFLMTDFDTRKYAADRHLSIEMAARELRYGWFEEQRAGTGAQAVAVAHHRDDLSLIHI
;
A
#
# COMPACT_ATOMS: atom_id res chain seq x y z
N MET A 1 -11.66 13.40 -5.04
CA MET A 1 -10.83 12.57 -4.15
C MET A 1 -9.64 13.32 -3.57
N ARG A 2 -8.88 14.04 -4.40
CA ARG A 2 -7.70 14.78 -3.93
C ARG A 2 -7.99 15.71 -2.78
N ASP A 3 -9.00 16.55 -2.91
CA ASP A 3 -9.35 17.54 -1.89
C ASP A 3 -9.84 16.88 -0.61
N VAL A 4 -10.55 15.76 -0.73
CA VAL A 4 -11.04 15.00 0.41
C VAL A 4 -9.86 14.40 1.20
N VAL A 5 -8.90 13.81 0.49
CA VAL A 5 -7.70 13.23 1.12
C VAL A 5 -6.89 14.31 1.82
N ARG A 6 -6.63 15.43 1.16
CA ARG A 6 -5.90 16.54 1.75
C ARG A 6 -6.58 17.09 2.99
N ALA A 7 -7.89 17.32 2.90
CA ALA A 7 -8.67 17.83 4.02
C ALA A 7 -8.63 16.88 5.22
N TYR A 8 -8.73 15.58 4.95
CA TYR A 8 -8.66 14.56 5.99
C TYR A 8 -7.30 14.57 6.70
N ILE A 9 -6.22 14.62 5.93
CA ILE A 9 -4.86 14.64 6.47
C ILE A 9 -4.64 15.91 7.31
N GLU A 10 -5.03 17.06 6.79
CA GLU A 10 -4.88 18.35 7.48
C GLU A 10 -5.70 18.40 8.77
N LYS A 11 -6.95 17.95 8.69
CA LYS A 11 -7.87 18.00 9.82
C LYS A 11 -7.36 17.21 11.01
N TYR A 12 -6.79 16.05 10.76
CA TYR A 12 -6.34 15.14 11.83
C TYR A 12 -4.84 15.20 12.06
N ARG A 13 -4.13 16.03 11.32
CA ARG A 13 -2.65 16.16 11.39
C ARG A 13 -1.97 14.78 11.30
N LEU A 14 -2.44 13.99 10.35
CA LEU A 14 -2.02 12.59 10.25
C LEU A 14 -0.60 12.41 9.75
N LEU A 15 -0.12 13.31 8.88
CA LEU A 15 1.16 13.13 8.22
C LEU A 15 2.00 14.40 8.28
N THR A 16 3.32 14.21 8.32
CA THR A 16 4.29 15.29 8.20
C THR A 16 5.08 15.10 6.91
N GLU A 17 5.67 16.17 6.38
CA GLU A 17 6.41 16.13 5.12
C GLU A 17 7.84 15.59 5.26
N ASN A 18 8.38 15.57 6.48
CA ASN A 18 9.78 15.22 6.72
C ASN A 18 10.02 13.73 7.00
N ARG A 19 9.00 12.91 6.98
CA ARG A 19 9.12 11.46 7.12
C ARG A 19 8.33 10.77 6.02
N PRO A 20 8.83 9.65 5.48
CA PRO A 20 8.13 8.98 4.39
C PRO A 20 6.82 8.32 4.84
N VAL A 21 5.92 8.15 3.88
CA VAL A 21 4.68 7.41 4.04
C VAL A 21 4.79 6.14 3.20
N LEU A 22 4.53 5.01 3.82
CA LEU A 22 4.47 3.74 3.09
C LEU A 22 3.07 3.60 2.52
N VAL A 23 2.95 3.51 1.20
CA VAL A 23 1.65 3.43 0.53
C VAL A 23 1.48 2.04 -0.03
N GLY A 24 0.46 1.33 0.45
CA GLY A 24 0.11 0.02 -0.09
C GLY A 24 -0.60 0.18 -1.43
N VAL A 25 0.00 -0.35 -2.49
CA VAL A 25 -0.49 -0.17 -3.86
C VAL A 25 -0.79 -1.53 -4.47
N SER A 26 -2.07 -1.81 -4.67
CA SER A 26 -2.52 -3.09 -5.23
C SER A 26 -2.46 -3.15 -6.76
N GLY A 27 -2.42 -2.01 -7.41
CA GLY A 27 -2.57 -1.90 -8.86
C GLY A 27 -3.96 -1.45 -9.29
N GLY A 28 -4.91 -1.44 -8.37
CA GLY A 28 -6.25 -0.91 -8.63
C GLY A 28 -6.27 0.61 -8.65
N ALA A 29 -7.32 1.16 -9.27
CA ALA A 29 -7.44 2.60 -9.49
C ALA A 29 -7.36 3.42 -8.20
N ASP A 30 -8.00 2.94 -7.13
CA ASP A 30 -8.03 3.69 -5.87
C ASP A 30 -6.67 3.76 -5.20
N SER A 31 -5.90 2.67 -5.24
CA SER A 31 -4.56 2.65 -4.65
C SER A 31 -3.57 3.50 -5.44
N ILE A 32 -3.69 3.50 -6.76
CA ILE A 32 -2.88 4.35 -7.64
C ILE A 32 -3.22 5.83 -7.41
N ALA A 33 -4.51 6.15 -7.29
CA ALA A 33 -4.94 7.52 -7.02
C ALA A 33 -4.41 8.01 -5.68
N LEU A 34 -4.46 7.17 -4.64
CA LEU A 34 -3.93 7.53 -3.32
C LEU A 34 -2.44 7.85 -3.39
N LEU A 35 -1.65 6.99 -4.02
CA LEU A 35 -0.22 7.22 -4.18
C LEU A 35 0.05 8.54 -4.91
N THR A 36 -0.65 8.76 -6.01
CA THR A 36 -0.48 9.96 -6.82
C THR A 36 -0.80 11.23 -6.02
N ILE A 37 -1.92 11.20 -5.29
CA ILE A 37 -2.34 12.35 -4.49
C ILE A 37 -1.31 12.69 -3.41
N LEU A 38 -0.80 11.68 -2.72
CA LEU A 38 0.19 11.91 -1.66
C LEU A 38 1.49 12.47 -2.23
N VAL A 39 1.95 11.93 -3.37
CA VAL A 39 3.15 12.44 -4.03
C VAL A 39 2.95 13.89 -4.48
N GLU A 40 1.83 14.19 -5.12
CA GLU A 40 1.53 15.55 -5.60
C GLU A 40 1.33 16.53 -4.45
N SER A 41 0.95 16.03 -3.28
CA SER A 41 0.78 16.87 -2.08
C SER A 41 2.09 17.16 -1.36
N GLY A 42 3.21 16.64 -1.86
CA GLY A 42 4.53 16.93 -1.32
C GLY A 42 5.07 15.93 -0.32
N TYR A 43 4.35 14.83 -0.08
CA TYR A 43 4.85 13.80 0.83
C TYR A 43 5.86 12.89 0.15
N SER A 44 6.88 12.50 0.90
CA SER A 44 7.80 11.46 0.47
C SER A 44 7.10 10.11 0.61
N CYS A 45 6.99 9.36 -0.48
CA CYS A 45 6.25 8.11 -0.49
C CYS A 45 7.15 6.94 -0.85
N ILE A 46 6.78 5.78 -0.30
CA ILE A 46 7.35 4.49 -0.68
C ILE A 46 6.18 3.62 -1.13
N ALA A 47 6.21 3.18 -2.39
CA ALA A 47 5.16 2.30 -2.91
C ALA A 47 5.47 0.87 -2.49
N ALA A 48 4.54 0.21 -1.83
CA ALA A 48 4.69 -1.17 -1.35
C ALA A 48 3.63 -2.06 -1.98
N HIS A 49 4.05 -3.12 -2.62
CA HIS A 49 3.16 -4.03 -3.34
C HIS A 49 3.34 -5.46 -2.87
N CYS A 50 2.20 -6.14 -2.64
CA CYS A 50 2.17 -7.56 -2.31
C CYS A 50 1.62 -8.34 -3.48
N ASN A 51 2.36 -9.35 -3.95
CA ASN A 51 1.84 -10.31 -4.91
C ASN A 51 1.42 -11.55 -4.15
N PHE A 52 0.11 -11.76 -4.04
CA PHE A 52 -0.45 -12.90 -3.30
C PHE A 52 -0.56 -14.16 -4.14
N HIS A 53 -0.25 -14.10 -5.44
CA HIS A 53 -0.32 -15.21 -6.38
C HIS A 53 -1.70 -15.89 -6.41
N LEU A 54 -2.75 -15.10 -6.35
CA LEU A 54 -4.12 -15.60 -6.34
C LEU A 54 -4.83 -15.48 -7.68
N ARG A 55 -4.31 -14.69 -8.60
CA ARG A 55 -4.96 -14.34 -9.86
C ARG A 55 -4.09 -14.62 -11.09
N GLY A 56 -3.07 -15.47 -10.94
CA GLY A 56 -2.22 -15.88 -12.06
C GLY A 56 -1.54 -14.73 -12.78
N ASP A 57 -1.75 -14.62 -14.08
CA ASP A 57 -1.13 -13.58 -14.90
C ASP A 57 -1.53 -12.16 -14.51
N GLU A 58 -2.75 -11.99 -13.98
CA GLU A 58 -3.19 -10.68 -13.49
C GLU A 58 -2.35 -10.18 -12.33
N SER A 59 -1.93 -11.10 -11.45
CA SER A 59 -1.06 -10.75 -10.33
C SER A 59 0.29 -10.23 -10.82
N LEU A 60 0.83 -10.84 -11.86
CA LEU A 60 2.10 -10.40 -12.46
C LEU A 60 1.95 -9.05 -13.17
N ARG A 61 0.83 -8.85 -13.87
CA ARG A 61 0.56 -7.57 -14.54
C ARG A 61 0.41 -6.44 -13.54
N ASP A 62 -0.28 -6.68 -12.43
CA ASP A 62 -0.42 -5.68 -11.38
C ASP A 62 0.94 -5.29 -10.80
N GLU A 63 1.78 -6.28 -10.53
CA GLU A 63 3.14 -6.04 -10.02
C GLU A 63 3.95 -5.18 -10.97
N GLN A 64 3.96 -5.52 -12.25
CA GLN A 64 4.69 -4.77 -13.26
C GLN A 64 4.16 -3.35 -13.41
N PHE A 65 2.84 -3.20 -13.39
CA PHE A 65 2.21 -1.90 -13.51
C PHE A 65 2.60 -0.99 -12.34
N VAL A 66 2.55 -1.50 -11.13
CA VAL A 66 2.91 -0.71 -9.95
C VAL A 66 4.39 -0.33 -9.98
N ARG A 67 5.25 -1.28 -10.35
CA ARG A 67 6.69 -1.04 -10.46
C ARG A 67 7.00 0.10 -11.44
N GLU A 68 6.38 0.07 -12.61
CA GLU A 68 6.60 1.09 -13.63
C GLU A 68 6.01 2.43 -13.21
N TYR A 69 4.85 2.41 -12.57
CA TYR A 69 4.19 3.63 -12.11
C TYR A 69 5.01 4.32 -11.01
N ALA A 70 5.55 3.54 -10.07
CA ALA A 70 6.43 4.09 -9.04
C ALA A 70 7.67 4.73 -9.65
N ARG A 71 8.23 4.12 -10.68
CA ARG A 71 9.37 4.68 -11.41
C ARG A 71 9.00 6.02 -12.04
N LYS A 72 7.82 6.12 -12.66
CA LYS A 72 7.32 7.35 -13.25
C LYS A 72 7.20 8.47 -12.24
N LEU A 73 6.74 8.15 -11.03
CA LEU A 73 6.59 9.13 -9.96
C LEU A 73 7.90 9.39 -9.21
N ASP A 74 8.95 8.66 -9.55
CA ASP A 74 10.25 8.74 -8.87
C ASP A 74 10.15 8.46 -7.38
N VAL A 75 9.38 7.41 -7.04
CA VAL A 75 9.26 6.94 -5.66
C VAL A 75 9.89 5.57 -5.51
N SER A 76 10.36 5.27 -4.29
CA SER A 76 10.90 3.96 -3.97
C SER A 76 9.84 2.89 -4.10
N PHE A 77 10.23 1.70 -4.56
CA PHE A 77 9.31 0.59 -4.75
C PHE A 77 9.79 -0.62 -3.95
N LEU A 78 8.90 -1.16 -3.13
CA LEU A 78 9.13 -2.39 -2.37
C LEU A 78 8.06 -3.39 -2.77
N MET A 79 8.44 -4.66 -2.90
CA MET A 79 7.47 -5.69 -3.17
C MET A 79 7.85 -6.99 -2.50
N THR A 80 6.87 -7.84 -2.29
CA THR A 80 7.06 -9.18 -1.78
C THR A 80 6.05 -10.13 -2.41
N ASP A 81 6.38 -11.42 -2.36
CA ASP A 81 5.52 -12.49 -2.81
C ASP A 81 5.09 -13.33 -1.62
N PHE A 82 3.86 -13.85 -1.66
CA PHE A 82 3.37 -14.75 -0.64
C PHE A 82 2.77 -16.00 -1.26
N ASP A 83 3.04 -17.15 -0.66
CA ASP A 83 2.28 -18.35 -0.92
C ASP A 83 1.03 -18.31 -0.03
N THR A 84 0.06 -17.53 -0.45
CA THR A 84 -1.12 -17.21 0.35
C THR A 84 -1.96 -18.47 0.64
N ARG A 85 -2.09 -19.35 -0.33
CA ARG A 85 -2.90 -20.57 -0.17
C ARG A 85 -2.30 -21.50 0.87
N LYS A 86 -0.99 -21.64 0.87
CA LYS A 86 -0.28 -22.45 1.86
C LYS A 86 -0.42 -21.85 3.25
N TYR A 87 -0.23 -20.55 3.37
CA TYR A 87 -0.38 -19.84 4.64
C TYR A 87 -1.79 -20.04 5.20
N ALA A 88 -2.80 -19.89 4.35
CA ALA A 88 -4.19 -20.06 4.76
C ALA A 88 -4.47 -21.50 5.22
N ALA A 89 -3.98 -22.48 4.48
CA ALA A 89 -4.18 -23.90 4.82
C ALA A 89 -3.49 -24.23 6.14
N ASP A 90 -2.25 -23.83 6.32
CA ASP A 90 -1.47 -24.15 7.51
C ASP A 90 -2.08 -23.56 8.78
N ARG A 91 -2.77 -22.42 8.69
CA ARG A 91 -3.36 -21.73 9.82
C ARG A 91 -4.88 -21.83 9.90
N HIS A 92 -5.49 -22.61 9.04
CA HIS A 92 -6.95 -22.78 8.99
C HIS A 92 -7.68 -21.45 8.84
N LEU A 93 -7.17 -20.61 7.95
CA LEU A 93 -7.75 -19.30 7.65
C LEU A 93 -8.40 -19.32 6.27
N SER A 94 -9.36 -18.41 6.06
CA SER A 94 -9.81 -18.14 4.70
C SER A 94 -8.69 -17.46 3.91
N ILE A 95 -8.77 -17.51 2.60
CA ILE A 95 -7.80 -16.84 1.71
C ILE A 95 -7.79 -15.34 2.02
N GLU A 96 -8.96 -14.74 2.22
CA GLU A 96 -9.09 -13.32 2.56
C GLU A 96 -8.37 -12.94 3.84
N MET A 97 -8.59 -13.73 4.90
CA MET A 97 -7.94 -13.49 6.19
C MET A 97 -6.43 -13.69 6.09
N ALA A 98 -6.01 -14.71 5.36
CA ALA A 98 -4.58 -14.98 5.16
C ALA A 98 -3.90 -13.81 4.43
N ALA A 99 -4.52 -13.32 3.35
CA ALA A 99 -3.97 -12.20 2.60
C ALA A 99 -3.88 -10.95 3.48
N ARG A 100 -4.90 -10.69 4.30
CA ARG A 100 -4.91 -9.55 5.20
C ARG A 100 -3.78 -9.62 6.24
N GLU A 101 -3.61 -10.77 6.89
CA GLU A 101 -2.54 -10.94 7.88
C GLU A 101 -1.16 -10.77 7.25
N LEU A 102 -0.94 -11.39 6.08
CA LEU A 102 0.32 -11.30 5.38
C LEU A 102 0.63 -9.86 4.97
N ARG A 103 -0.38 -9.17 4.44
CA ARG A 103 -0.24 -7.78 3.99
C ARG A 103 0.16 -6.85 5.12
N TYR A 104 -0.60 -6.83 6.19
CA TYR A 104 -0.36 -5.88 7.27
C TYR A 104 0.88 -6.21 8.08
N GLY A 105 1.20 -7.49 8.24
CA GLY A 105 2.46 -7.89 8.87
C GLY A 105 3.66 -7.39 8.09
N TRP A 106 3.65 -7.57 6.78
CA TRP A 106 4.74 -7.11 5.94
C TRP A 106 4.82 -5.58 5.86
N PHE A 107 3.66 -4.90 5.74
CA PHE A 107 3.65 -3.44 5.74
C PHE A 107 4.28 -2.89 7.02
N GLU A 108 3.95 -3.48 8.16
CA GLU A 108 4.53 -3.02 9.43
C GLU A 108 6.03 -3.25 9.49
N GLU A 109 6.50 -4.40 9.02
CA GLU A 109 7.94 -4.66 8.94
C GLU A 109 8.65 -3.63 8.07
N GLN A 110 8.07 -3.30 6.92
CA GLN A 110 8.67 -2.34 6.01
C GLN A 110 8.57 -0.91 6.55
N ARG A 111 7.45 -0.58 7.18
CA ARG A 111 7.30 0.73 7.82
C ARG A 111 8.40 0.93 8.87
N ALA A 112 8.59 -0.04 9.74
CA ALA A 112 9.61 0.06 10.78
C ALA A 112 11.02 0.12 10.18
N GLY A 113 11.30 -0.72 9.18
CA GLY A 113 12.61 -0.79 8.56
C GLY A 113 12.98 0.46 7.75
N THR A 114 12.02 1.16 7.20
CA THR A 114 12.25 2.37 6.40
C THR A 114 12.14 3.65 7.21
N GLY A 115 11.63 3.57 8.43
CA GLY A 115 11.35 4.76 9.25
C GLY A 115 10.10 5.51 8.80
N ALA A 116 9.23 4.87 8.02
CA ALA A 116 8.00 5.52 7.58
C ALA A 116 7.10 5.86 8.76
N GLN A 117 6.43 6.99 8.67
CA GLN A 117 5.58 7.48 9.77
C GLN A 117 4.22 6.79 9.84
N ALA A 118 3.76 6.24 8.72
CA ALA A 118 2.45 5.61 8.63
C ALA A 118 2.37 4.71 7.42
N VAL A 119 1.37 3.84 7.42
CA VAL A 119 0.97 3.04 6.26
C VAL A 119 -0.36 3.60 5.77
N ALA A 120 -0.42 3.97 4.50
CA ALA A 120 -1.65 4.46 3.87
C ALA A 120 -2.14 3.43 2.87
N VAL A 121 -3.41 3.06 2.97
CA VAL A 121 -4.03 2.12 2.03
C VAL A 121 -5.41 2.62 1.63
N ALA A 122 -5.82 2.31 0.41
CA ALA A 122 -7.17 2.56 -0.08
C ALA A 122 -7.91 1.23 -0.17
N HIS A 123 -8.99 1.07 0.58
CA HIS A 123 -9.74 -0.18 0.62
C HIS A 123 -10.85 -0.24 -0.42
N HIS A 124 -11.62 0.83 -0.50
CA HIS A 124 -12.76 0.94 -1.41
C HIS A 124 -12.78 2.33 -2.01
N ARG A 125 -13.65 2.53 -2.98
CA ARG A 125 -13.86 3.84 -3.53
C ARG A 125 -14.23 4.81 -2.40
N ASP A 126 -13.50 5.89 -2.29
CA ASP A 126 -13.69 6.93 -1.27
C ASP A 126 -13.39 6.49 0.17
N ASP A 127 -12.90 5.28 0.38
CA ASP A 127 -12.52 4.80 1.70
C ASP A 127 -10.99 4.83 1.84
N LEU A 128 -10.53 5.64 2.76
CA LEU A 128 -9.10 5.85 3.02
C LEU A 128 -8.77 5.36 4.42
N SER A 129 -7.80 4.49 4.54
CA SER A 129 -7.28 4.05 5.83
C SER A 129 -5.84 4.49 6.01
N LEU A 130 -5.54 5.08 7.17
CA LEU A 130 -4.19 5.41 7.58
C LEU A 130 -3.88 4.67 8.87
N ILE A 131 -2.80 3.90 8.84
CA ILE A 131 -2.38 3.12 10.00
C ILE A 131 -1.12 3.77 10.57
N HIS A 132 -1.25 4.30 11.78
CA HIS A 132 -0.13 4.86 12.54
C HIS A 132 0.39 3.82 13.50
N ILE A 133 1.68 3.69 13.57
CA ILE A 133 2.30 2.69 14.42
C ILE A 133 3.32 3.31 15.35
#